data_a257d7e0f14864ae14d73e5193d66b9a
#
_entry.id   a257d7e0f14864ae14d73e5193d66b9a
#
_cell.length_a   1.000
_cell.length_b   1.000
_cell.length_c   1.000
_cell.angle_alpha   90.00
_cell.angle_beta   90.00
_cell.angle_gamma   90.00
#
_symmetry.space_group_name_H-M   'P 1'
#
loop_
_entity.id
_entity.type
_entity.pdbx_description
1 polymer ?
#
loop_
_entity_poly.entity_id
_entity_poly.type
_entity_poly.pdbx_seq_one_letter_code
_entity_poly.pdbx_strand_id
1 'polypeptide(L)'
;FLTGGGKPSGPVSFMRAYDAYAGVIKSGGKTRRAAKMEILNIDHPDIVEFIEAKQKEEKKAWALIEHGYDGGMNGEAYRTIAFQNCNMSVRVTDDFMNAVKKDGEWQTKFVSTKKVCETLKARELITKIAEGTWICGDPGIQCDNIIQKYHTCKNSGRINATNPCSEYVFLDDTACNLASINLLKFLKEDGNFDVEAFKKVTRYYITAMEIIVDGASYPMEKIAERSHI
;
A
#
# COMPACT_ATOMS: atom_id res chain seq x y z
N PHE A 1 17.47 -8.12 20.53
CA PHE A 1 18.90 -8.35 20.28
C PHE A 1 19.10 -9.79 19.83
N LEU A 2 20.00 -10.01 18.88
CA LEU A 2 20.40 -11.33 18.43
C LEU A 2 21.28 -11.98 19.50
N THR A 3 21.35 -13.32 19.53
CA THR A 3 22.12 -14.10 20.51
C THR A 3 23.60 -13.68 20.60
N GLY A 4 24.16 -13.11 19.50
CA GLY A 4 25.52 -12.56 19.47
C GLY A 4 25.63 -11.07 19.81
N GLY A 5 24.59 -10.43 20.38
CA GLY A 5 24.58 -9.01 20.75
C GLY A 5 24.30 -8.04 19.59
N GLY A 6 24.03 -8.53 18.39
CA GLY A 6 23.69 -7.70 17.24
C GLY A 6 22.23 -7.19 17.27
N LYS A 7 21.98 -6.05 16.62
CA LYS A 7 20.63 -5.53 16.38
C LYS A 7 20.12 -6.08 15.02
N PRO A 8 18.89 -6.61 14.93
CA PRO A 8 18.30 -7.01 13.64
C PRO A 8 18.13 -5.79 12.73
N SER A 9 18.25 -6.03 11.42
CA SER A 9 18.19 -4.96 10.41
C SER A 9 16.84 -4.26 10.31
N GLY A 10 15.77 -4.90 10.79
CA GLY A 10 14.40 -4.36 10.74
C GLY A 10 13.74 -4.40 9.35
N PRO A 11 12.41 -4.18 9.29
CA PRO A 11 11.64 -4.28 8.04
C PRO A 11 12.08 -3.28 6.99
N VAL A 12 12.41 -2.04 7.37
CA VAL A 12 12.80 -0.98 6.43
C VAL A 12 14.05 -1.34 5.63
N SER A 13 15.00 -2.06 6.23
CA SER A 13 16.18 -2.56 5.52
C SER A 13 15.83 -3.61 4.46
N PHE A 14 14.91 -4.53 4.76
CA PHE A 14 14.44 -5.54 3.81
C PHE A 14 13.59 -4.92 2.69
N MET A 15 12.81 -3.89 2.97
CA MET A 15 12.04 -3.14 1.99
C MET A 15 12.92 -2.58 0.87
N ARG A 16 14.16 -2.15 1.18
CA ARG A 16 15.12 -1.69 0.15
C ARG A 16 15.46 -2.78 -0.88
N ALA A 17 15.63 -4.02 -0.44
CA ALA A 17 15.88 -5.14 -1.35
C ALA A 17 14.65 -5.41 -2.23
N TYR A 18 13.47 -5.43 -1.65
CA TYR A 18 12.22 -5.62 -2.40
C TYR A 18 11.93 -4.47 -3.37
N ASP A 19 12.26 -3.23 -3.02
CA ASP A 19 12.16 -2.09 -3.92
C ASP A 19 13.09 -2.23 -5.13
N ALA A 20 14.34 -2.66 -4.90
CA ALA A 20 15.29 -2.91 -5.97
C ALA A 20 14.81 -4.03 -6.91
N TYR A 21 14.28 -5.13 -6.39
CA TYR A 21 13.68 -6.20 -7.20
C TYR A 21 12.51 -5.67 -8.05
N ALA A 22 11.62 -4.87 -7.48
CA ALA A 22 10.52 -4.29 -8.22
C ALA A 22 10.97 -3.33 -9.33
N GLY A 23 12.10 -2.64 -9.14
CA GLY A 23 12.73 -1.81 -10.17
C GLY A 23 13.23 -2.60 -11.37
N VAL A 24 13.63 -3.85 -11.18
CA VAL A 24 14.12 -4.74 -12.24
C VAL A 24 12.97 -5.46 -12.95
N ILE A 25 11.96 -5.90 -12.21
CA ILE A 25 10.81 -6.63 -12.74
C ILE A 25 9.84 -5.65 -13.42
N LYS A 26 9.51 -5.90 -14.68
CA LYS A 26 8.54 -5.11 -15.43
C LYS A 26 7.19 -5.83 -15.46
N SER A 27 6.17 -5.19 -14.92
CA SER A 27 4.79 -5.67 -14.93
C SER A 27 4.25 -5.71 -16.37
N GLY A 28 3.57 -6.81 -16.76
CA GLY A 28 3.00 -6.97 -18.09
C GLY A 28 4.03 -7.05 -19.23
N GLY A 29 5.30 -7.23 -18.92
CA GLY A 29 6.35 -7.58 -19.88
C GLY A 29 6.94 -6.47 -20.73
N LYS A 30 6.49 -5.19 -20.61
CA LYS A 30 7.03 -4.16 -21.55
C LYS A 30 7.44 -2.83 -20.93
N THR A 31 6.56 -2.06 -20.31
CA THR A 31 6.86 -0.65 -19.99
C THR A 31 6.55 -0.23 -18.57
N ARG A 32 5.65 -0.90 -17.89
CA ARG A 32 5.21 -0.54 -16.56
C ARG A 32 6.10 -1.18 -15.50
N ARG A 33 6.67 -0.38 -14.60
CA ARG A 33 7.41 -0.90 -13.45
C ARG A 33 6.47 -1.69 -12.54
N ALA A 34 6.97 -2.75 -11.93
CA ALA A 34 6.27 -3.39 -10.83
C ALA A 34 6.14 -2.39 -9.67
N ALA A 35 5.02 -2.45 -8.98
CA ALA A 35 4.78 -1.63 -7.79
C ALA A 35 4.38 -2.54 -6.63
N LYS A 36 4.72 -2.14 -5.41
CA LYS A 36 4.38 -2.86 -4.19
C LYS A 36 3.73 -1.91 -3.19
N MET A 37 2.86 -2.46 -2.35
CA MET A 37 2.40 -1.82 -1.13
C MET A 37 3.17 -2.41 0.05
N GLU A 38 3.81 -1.54 0.81
CA GLU A 38 4.45 -1.87 2.07
C GLU A 38 3.62 -1.28 3.21
N ILE A 39 3.17 -2.13 4.12
CA ILE A 39 2.29 -1.71 5.21
C ILE A 39 2.92 -2.05 6.55
N LEU A 40 2.95 -1.09 7.47
CA LEU A 40 3.39 -1.33 8.82
C LEU A 40 2.33 -0.86 9.83
N ASN A 41 2.13 -1.65 10.88
CA ASN A 41 1.21 -1.29 11.96
C ASN A 41 1.79 -0.15 12.79
N ILE A 42 0.92 0.76 13.22
CA ILE A 42 1.30 1.95 14.01
C ILE A 42 1.94 1.62 15.37
N ASP A 43 1.77 0.39 15.87
CA ASP A 43 2.37 -0.09 17.11
C ASP A 43 3.70 -0.83 16.91
N HIS A 44 4.23 -0.87 15.68
CA HIS A 44 5.50 -1.54 15.39
C HIS A 44 6.70 -0.75 15.97
N PRO A 45 7.74 -1.40 16.51
CA PRO A 45 8.92 -0.72 17.05
C PRO A 45 9.64 0.20 16.06
N ASP A 46 9.68 -0.17 14.77
CA ASP A 46 10.37 0.58 13.72
C ASP A 46 9.44 1.55 12.98
N ILE A 47 8.29 1.91 13.57
CA ILE A 47 7.28 2.73 12.89
C ILE A 47 7.77 4.12 12.51
N VAL A 48 8.58 4.74 13.36
CA VAL A 48 9.14 6.08 13.08
C VAL A 48 10.10 6.02 11.89
N GLU A 49 10.98 5.02 11.86
CA GLU A 49 11.88 4.79 10.72
C GLU A 49 11.10 4.56 9.42
N PHE A 50 10.03 3.77 9.48
CA PHE A 50 9.14 3.51 8.35
C PHE A 50 8.48 4.79 7.83
N ILE A 51 7.87 5.59 8.71
CA ILE A 51 7.20 6.85 8.34
C ILE A 51 8.16 7.80 7.62
N GLU A 52 9.40 7.89 8.11
CA GLU A 52 10.40 8.82 7.61
C GLU A 52 11.21 8.29 6.41
N ALA A 53 11.09 7.00 6.07
CA ALA A 53 11.98 6.34 5.11
C ALA A 53 11.96 7.00 3.73
N LYS A 54 10.80 7.18 3.13
CA LYS A 54 10.67 7.77 1.78
C LYS A 54 10.94 9.27 1.77
N GLN A 55 10.52 9.98 2.81
CA GLN A 55 10.82 11.40 2.97
C GLN A 55 12.35 11.67 3.01
N LYS A 56 13.11 10.81 3.69
CA LYS A 56 14.57 10.92 3.73
C LYS A 56 15.20 10.70 2.35
N GLU A 57 14.67 9.78 1.58
CA GLU A 57 15.15 9.53 0.20
C GLU A 57 14.79 10.71 -0.72
N GLU A 58 13.58 11.28 -0.61
CA GLU A 58 13.16 12.45 -1.39
C GLU A 58 14.09 13.65 -1.16
N LYS A 59 14.47 13.92 0.08
CA LYS A 59 15.45 14.97 0.40
C LYS A 59 16.82 14.74 -0.24
N LYS A 60 17.24 13.48 -0.41
CA LYS A 60 18.47 13.16 -1.16
C LYS A 60 18.32 13.48 -2.64
N ALA A 61 17.16 13.14 -3.24
CA ALA A 61 16.90 13.50 -4.65
C ALA A 61 16.96 15.01 -4.86
N TRP A 62 16.37 15.80 -3.97
CA TRP A 62 16.44 17.26 -4.04
C TRP A 62 17.88 17.78 -3.97
N ALA A 63 18.69 17.25 -3.04
CA ALA A 63 20.10 17.64 -2.95
C ALA A 63 20.88 17.28 -4.23
N LEU A 64 20.60 16.12 -4.85
CA LEU A 64 21.20 15.75 -6.13
C LEU A 64 20.79 16.71 -7.25
N ILE A 65 19.51 17.07 -7.34
CA ILE A 65 18.98 18.01 -8.34
C ILE A 65 19.64 19.39 -8.17
N GLU A 66 19.77 19.89 -6.95
CA GLU A 66 20.46 21.14 -6.64
C GLU A 66 21.93 21.12 -7.11
N HIS A 67 22.56 19.94 -7.15
CA HIS A 67 23.92 19.76 -7.65
C HIS A 67 23.99 19.41 -9.16
N GLY A 68 22.88 19.58 -9.90
CA GLY A 68 22.83 19.47 -11.34
C GLY A 68 22.53 18.10 -11.92
N TYR A 69 22.14 17.12 -11.09
CA TYR A 69 21.67 15.82 -11.57
C TYR A 69 20.26 15.94 -12.17
N ASP A 70 19.97 15.11 -13.17
CA ASP A 70 18.66 15.09 -13.84
C ASP A 70 17.53 14.75 -12.86
N GLY A 71 16.62 15.72 -12.65
CA GLY A 71 15.43 15.61 -11.80
C GLY A 71 14.19 15.09 -12.50
N GLY A 72 14.27 14.63 -13.74
CA GLY A 72 13.15 13.99 -14.44
C GLY A 72 12.72 12.70 -13.74
N MET A 73 11.48 12.25 -13.98
CA MET A 73 10.91 11.05 -13.34
C MET A 73 11.76 9.77 -13.56
N ASN A 74 12.52 9.70 -14.64
CA ASN A 74 13.49 8.65 -14.93
C ASN A 74 14.95 9.15 -14.88
N GLY A 75 15.14 10.37 -14.34
CA GLY A 75 16.43 11.03 -14.20
C GLY A 75 17.33 10.37 -13.15
N GLU A 76 18.59 10.74 -13.16
CA GLU A 76 19.61 10.12 -12.32
C GLU A 76 19.33 10.32 -10.82
N ALA A 77 18.83 11.49 -10.44
CA ALA A 77 18.48 11.78 -9.04
C ALA A 77 17.49 10.75 -8.48
N TYR A 78 16.38 10.50 -9.18
CA TYR A 78 15.35 9.56 -8.73
C TYR A 78 15.70 8.08 -8.96
N ARG A 79 16.61 7.76 -9.87
CA ARG A 79 17.07 6.39 -10.07
C ARG A 79 18.02 5.88 -9.00
N THR A 80 18.66 6.78 -8.26
CA THR A 80 19.69 6.44 -7.26
C THR A 80 19.15 6.36 -5.84
N ILE A 81 17.95 6.87 -5.58
CA ILE A 81 17.31 6.80 -4.27
C ILE A 81 16.42 5.56 -4.14
N ALA A 82 16.20 5.11 -2.91
CA ALA A 82 15.37 3.94 -2.62
C ALA A 82 13.86 4.26 -2.59
N PHE A 83 13.05 3.22 -2.55
CA PHE A 83 11.59 3.24 -2.38
C PHE A 83 10.80 3.89 -3.52
N GLN A 84 11.35 3.88 -4.74
CA GLN A 84 10.69 4.43 -5.93
C GLN A 84 9.64 3.48 -6.55
N ASN A 85 9.66 2.21 -6.19
CA ASN A 85 8.75 1.17 -6.70
C ASN A 85 7.83 0.64 -5.59
N CYS A 86 7.77 1.29 -4.44
CA CYS A 86 6.87 0.92 -3.36
C CYS A 86 6.02 2.11 -2.89
N ASN A 87 4.75 1.82 -2.66
CA ASN A 87 3.82 2.68 -1.96
C ASN A 87 3.83 2.25 -0.49
N MET A 88 3.81 3.20 0.42
CA MET A 88 3.91 2.93 1.84
C MET A 88 2.64 3.38 2.55
N SER A 89 2.13 2.58 3.48
CA SER A 89 0.97 2.95 4.29
C SER A 89 1.14 2.51 5.74
N VAL A 90 0.69 3.35 6.64
CA VAL A 90 0.62 3.03 8.08
C VAL A 90 -0.78 2.49 8.39
N ARG A 91 -0.84 1.30 8.98
CA ARG A 91 -2.08 0.71 9.46
C ARG A 91 -2.38 1.23 10.85
N VAL A 92 -3.43 2.05 10.98
CA VAL A 92 -3.86 2.66 12.23
C VAL A 92 -5.12 2.00 12.78
N THR A 93 -5.29 2.07 14.11
CA THR A 93 -6.47 1.56 14.82
C THR A 93 -7.30 2.71 15.37
N ASP A 94 -8.56 2.42 15.73
CA ASP A 94 -9.43 3.39 16.40
C ASP A 94 -8.82 3.85 17.74
N ASP A 95 -8.13 2.95 18.46
CA ASP A 95 -7.44 3.29 19.70
C ASP A 95 -6.34 4.32 19.50
N PHE A 96 -5.51 4.16 18.44
CA PHE A 96 -4.51 5.15 18.07
C PHE A 96 -5.16 6.50 17.74
N MET A 97 -6.21 6.50 16.92
CA MET A 97 -6.92 7.73 16.55
C MET A 97 -7.57 8.42 17.74
N ASN A 98 -8.05 7.65 18.73
CA ASN A 98 -8.55 8.18 19.99
C ASN A 98 -7.43 8.77 20.85
N ALA A 99 -6.23 8.15 20.87
CA ALA A 99 -5.05 8.71 21.53
C ALA A 99 -4.62 10.04 20.87
N VAL A 100 -4.65 10.13 19.54
CA VAL A 100 -4.38 11.38 18.80
C VAL A 100 -5.35 12.48 19.20
N LYS A 101 -6.67 12.19 19.25
CA LYS A 101 -7.71 13.16 19.64
C LYS A 101 -7.54 13.70 21.07
N LYS A 102 -7.11 12.81 21.97
CA LYS A 102 -6.90 13.14 23.39
C LYS A 102 -5.52 13.70 23.71
N ASP A 103 -4.66 13.86 22.70
CA ASP A 103 -3.25 14.24 22.86
C ASP A 103 -2.49 13.30 23.80
N GLY A 104 -2.83 12.02 23.72
CA GLY A 104 -2.35 10.97 24.60
C GLY A 104 -1.05 10.32 24.11
N GLU A 105 -0.62 9.33 24.87
CA GLU A 105 0.55 8.51 24.55
C GLU A 105 0.16 7.29 23.70
N TRP A 106 1.12 6.80 22.93
CA TRP A 106 1.03 5.59 22.15
C TRP A 106 2.24 4.71 22.38
N GLN A 107 2.01 3.42 22.59
CA GLN A 107 3.05 2.45 22.86
C GLN A 107 3.32 1.57 21.65
N THR A 108 4.57 1.54 21.19
CA THR A 108 5.03 0.52 20.27
C THR A 108 5.37 -0.77 21.04
N LYS A 109 5.23 -1.92 20.35
CA LYS A 109 5.37 -3.24 20.99
C LYS A 109 6.21 -4.17 20.13
N PHE A 110 7.11 -4.90 20.75
CA PHE A 110 7.86 -5.96 20.08
C PHE A 110 6.90 -7.01 19.49
N VAL A 111 7.09 -7.36 18.22
CA VAL A 111 6.18 -8.26 17.49
C VAL A 111 6.09 -9.64 18.16
N SER A 112 7.23 -10.20 18.60
CA SER A 112 7.30 -11.54 19.18
C SER A 112 6.84 -11.60 20.65
N THR A 113 7.26 -10.65 21.48
CA THR A 113 7.03 -10.70 22.93
C THR A 113 5.82 -9.89 23.39
N LYS A 114 5.30 -9.02 22.51
CA LYS A 114 4.24 -8.03 22.83
C LYS A 114 4.57 -7.06 23.96
N LYS A 115 5.81 -7.07 24.46
CA LYS A 115 6.28 -6.11 25.45
C LYS A 115 6.38 -4.72 24.83
N VAL A 116 6.14 -3.70 25.63
CA VAL A 116 6.33 -2.31 25.23
C VAL A 116 7.79 -2.08 24.85
N CYS A 117 8.01 -1.47 23.69
CA CYS A 117 9.33 -1.08 23.21
C CYS A 117 9.60 0.39 23.55
N GLU A 118 8.68 1.27 23.17
CA GLU A 118 8.80 2.71 23.34
C GLU A 118 7.39 3.33 23.57
N THR A 119 7.37 4.46 24.27
CA THR A 119 6.14 5.27 24.44
C THR A 119 6.36 6.61 23.76
N LEU A 120 5.48 6.95 22.83
CA LEU A 120 5.54 8.14 21.96
C LEU A 120 4.27 8.97 22.12
N LYS A 121 4.30 10.24 21.74
CA LYS A 121 3.10 11.05 21.63
C LYS A 121 2.33 10.69 20.34
N ALA A 122 1.07 10.29 20.48
CA ALA A 122 0.24 9.90 19.33
C ALA A 122 0.10 11.03 18.31
N ARG A 123 -0.02 12.28 18.78
CA ARG A 123 -0.11 13.46 17.92
C ARG A 123 1.18 13.72 17.15
N GLU A 124 2.35 13.47 17.72
CA GLU A 124 3.61 13.61 17.00
C GLU A 124 3.74 12.58 15.88
N LEU A 125 3.29 11.33 16.11
CA LEU A 125 3.28 10.31 15.07
C LEU A 125 2.39 10.66 13.88
N ILE A 126 1.15 11.12 14.13
CA ILE A 126 0.26 11.51 13.03
C ILE A 126 0.77 12.75 12.30
N THR A 127 1.43 13.67 13.00
CA THR A 127 2.07 14.85 12.38
C THR A 127 3.21 14.42 11.46
N LYS A 128 4.07 13.49 11.89
CA LYS A 128 5.14 12.94 11.04
C LYS A 128 4.59 12.25 9.78
N ILE A 129 3.48 11.50 9.91
CA ILE A 129 2.79 10.90 8.75
C ILE A 129 2.33 12.01 7.80
N ALA A 130 1.64 13.03 8.31
CA ALA A 130 1.14 14.14 7.50
C ALA A 130 2.27 14.91 6.79
N GLU A 131 3.37 15.17 7.48
CA GLU A 131 4.56 15.81 6.91
C GLU A 131 5.18 14.98 5.78
N GLY A 132 5.33 13.67 6.00
CA GLY A 132 5.83 12.75 4.96
C GLY A 132 4.93 12.75 3.73
N THR A 133 3.61 12.62 3.95
CA THR A 133 2.60 12.65 2.87
C THR A 133 2.64 13.98 2.10
N TRP A 134 2.80 15.10 2.79
CA TRP A 134 2.95 16.41 2.16
C TRP A 134 4.22 16.51 1.29
N ILE A 135 5.33 15.94 1.75
CA ILE A 135 6.64 16.05 1.08
C ILE A 135 6.71 15.13 -0.15
N CYS A 136 6.28 13.88 -0.03
CA CYS A 136 6.53 12.86 -1.07
C CYS A 136 5.32 11.95 -1.39
N GLY A 137 4.13 12.27 -0.88
CA GLY A 137 2.93 11.48 -1.11
C GLY A 137 2.80 10.22 -0.23
N ASP A 138 3.83 9.88 0.54
CA ASP A 138 3.88 8.71 1.42
C ASP A 138 4.35 9.09 2.85
N PRO A 139 3.93 8.34 3.86
CA PRO A 139 3.02 7.19 3.80
C PRO A 139 1.54 7.59 3.75
N GLY A 140 0.71 6.72 3.16
CA GLY A 140 -0.74 6.77 3.32
C GLY A 140 -1.19 6.22 4.68
N ILE A 141 -2.49 6.29 4.95
CA ILE A 141 -3.11 5.75 6.17
C ILE A 141 -4.19 4.73 5.80
N GLN A 142 -4.17 3.58 6.46
CA GLN A 142 -5.21 2.56 6.35
C GLN A 142 -5.85 2.31 7.71
N CYS A 143 -7.18 2.52 7.80
CA CYS A 143 -7.95 2.38 9.03
C CYS A 143 -8.36 0.92 9.24
N ASP A 144 -7.62 0.20 10.08
CA ASP A 144 -7.82 -1.24 10.28
C ASP A 144 -9.24 -1.61 10.70
N ASN A 145 -9.77 -0.97 11.73
CA ASN A 145 -11.11 -1.26 12.25
C ASN A 145 -12.19 -1.06 11.17
N ILE A 146 -12.06 -0.04 10.34
CA ILE A 146 -12.98 0.23 9.23
C ILE A 146 -12.88 -0.85 8.15
N ILE A 147 -11.65 -1.21 7.76
CA ILE A 147 -11.41 -2.28 6.79
C ILE A 147 -12.06 -3.58 7.27
N GLN A 148 -11.81 -4.01 8.50
CA GLN A 148 -12.39 -5.23 9.03
C GLN A 148 -13.91 -5.15 9.22
N LYS A 149 -14.45 -3.96 9.51
CA LYS A 149 -15.89 -3.74 9.64
C LYS A 149 -16.63 -4.01 8.34
N TYR A 150 -16.09 -3.51 7.23
CA TYR A 150 -16.69 -3.64 5.90
C TYR A 150 -16.21 -4.85 5.09
N HIS A 151 -15.37 -5.69 5.68
CA HIS A 151 -14.94 -6.93 5.07
C HIS A 151 -16.11 -7.88 4.81
N THR A 152 -16.30 -8.28 3.55
CA THR A 152 -17.44 -9.09 3.11
C THR A 152 -17.24 -10.60 3.35
N CYS A 153 -15.99 -11.08 3.41
CA CYS A 153 -15.61 -12.48 3.57
C CYS A 153 -14.93 -12.77 4.92
N LYS A 154 -15.52 -12.34 6.03
CA LYS A 154 -14.92 -12.41 7.38
C LYS A 154 -14.55 -13.82 7.84
N ASN A 155 -15.30 -14.83 7.38
CA ASN A 155 -15.08 -16.23 7.74
C ASN A 155 -13.86 -16.85 7.03
N SER A 156 -13.39 -16.23 5.94
CA SER A 156 -12.27 -16.73 5.14
C SER A 156 -10.91 -16.21 5.62
N GLY A 157 -10.89 -15.19 6.48
CA GLY A 157 -9.67 -14.64 7.04
C GLY A 157 -9.75 -13.15 7.35
N ARG A 158 -8.59 -12.56 7.67
CA ARG A 158 -8.43 -11.13 7.94
C ARG A 158 -7.80 -10.43 6.74
N ILE A 159 -8.18 -9.21 6.47
CA ILE A 159 -7.51 -8.35 5.48
C ILE A 159 -6.31 -7.68 6.15
N ASN A 160 -5.10 -8.05 5.73
CA ASN A 160 -3.86 -7.51 6.30
C ASN A 160 -3.23 -6.42 5.43
N ALA A 161 -3.47 -6.46 4.12
CA ALA A 161 -2.84 -5.56 3.15
C ALA A 161 -3.82 -5.15 2.05
N THR A 162 -3.35 -4.28 1.18
CA THR A 162 -4.02 -3.86 -0.06
C THR A 162 -3.04 -3.93 -1.21
N ASN A 163 -3.52 -3.74 -2.44
CA ASN A 163 -2.64 -3.46 -3.57
C ASN A 163 -2.01 -2.05 -3.47
N PRO A 164 -1.04 -1.70 -4.34
CA PRO A 164 -0.30 -0.43 -4.25
C PRO A 164 -1.16 0.83 -4.29
N CYS A 165 -2.25 0.85 -5.04
CA CYS A 165 -3.16 2.00 -5.13
C CYS A 165 -4.26 2.00 -4.05
N SER A 166 -4.32 0.95 -3.21
CA SER A 166 -5.27 0.77 -2.11
C SER A 166 -6.75 0.64 -2.51
N GLU A 167 -7.05 0.38 -3.78
CA GLU A 167 -8.42 0.12 -4.24
C GLU A 167 -8.86 -1.33 -4.01
N TYR A 168 -7.92 -2.30 -4.00
CA TYR A 168 -8.20 -3.70 -3.74
C TYR A 168 -7.95 -4.03 -2.27
N VAL A 169 -9.03 -4.02 -1.50
CA VAL A 169 -9.03 -4.26 -0.05
C VAL A 169 -9.69 -5.60 0.20
N PHE A 170 -8.91 -6.67 0.15
CA PHE A 170 -9.42 -8.03 0.24
C PHE A 170 -8.42 -8.97 0.95
N LEU A 171 -8.71 -10.27 0.94
CA LEU A 171 -7.91 -11.29 1.59
C LEU A 171 -6.50 -11.39 1.00
N ASP A 172 -5.57 -11.82 1.84
CA ASP A 172 -4.21 -12.17 1.40
C ASP A 172 -4.24 -13.35 0.43
N ASP A 173 -3.24 -13.43 -0.43
CA ASP A 173 -3.10 -14.47 -1.43
C ASP A 173 -4.27 -14.51 -2.43
N THR A 174 -4.72 -13.36 -2.88
CA THR A 174 -5.73 -13.21 -3.94
C THR A 174 -5.17 -12.40 -5.09
N ALA A 175 -5.80 -12.51 -6.26
CA ALA A 175 -5.48 -11.71 -7.43
C ALA A 175 -6.59 -10.71 -7.73
N CYS A 176 -6.22 -9.59 -8.37
CA CYS A 176 -7.14 -8.53 -8.76
C CYS A 176 -7.33 -8.55 -10.27
N ASN A 177 -8.57 -8.64 -10.72
CA ASN A 177 -8.97 -8.49 -12.12
C ASN A 177 -9.70 -7.14 -12.28
N LEU A 178 -9.20 -6.29 -13.19
CA LEU A 178 -9.67 -4.91 -13.34
C LEU A 178 -10.39 -4.71 -14.67
N ALA A 179 -11.50 -4.00 -14.63
CA ALA A 179 -12.19 -3.50 -15.81
C ALA A 179 -12.74 -2.08 -15.56
N SER A 180 -12.82 -1.29 -16.62
CA SER A 180 -13.37 0.07 -16.55
C SER A 180 -14.39 0.28 -17.66
N ILE A 181 -15.52 0.93 -17.32
CA ILE A 181 -16.58 1.26 -18.24
C ILE A 181 -16.59 2.77 -18.47
N ASN A 182 -16.54 3.20 -19.73
CA ASN A 182 -16.67 4.61 -20.07
C ASN A 182 -18.12 5.06 -19.93
N LEU A 183 -18.44 5.76 -18.86
CA LEU A 183 -19.80 6.21 -18.53
C LEU A 183 -20.39 7.18 -19.57
N LEU A 184 -19.56 7.98 -20.26
CA LEU A 184 -20.05 8.91 -21.30
C LEU A 184 -20.70 8.19 -22.48
N LYS A 185 -20.39 6.92 -22.71
CA LYS A 185 -21.04 6.12 -23.77
C LYS A 185 -22.50 5.77 -23.49
N PHE A 186 -22.97 6.01 -22.28
CA PHE A 186 -24.36 5.81 -21.87
C PHE A 186 -25.14 7.12 -21.72
N LEU A 187 -24.52 8.26 -22.02
CA LEU A 187 -25.20 9.54 -22.06
C LEU A 187 -25.93 9.65 -23.39
N LYS A 188 -27.27 9.81 -23.36
CA LYS A 188 -28.14 9.99 -24.52
C LYS A 188 -28.10 11.45 -24.99
N GLU A 189 -28.56 11.68 -26.19
CA GLU A 189 -28.64 13.04 -26.80
C GLU A 189 -29.54 13.99 -26.00
N ASP A 190 -30.55 13.46 -25.31
CA ASP A 190 -31.46 14.22 -24.43
C ASP A 190 -30.85 14.55 -23.05
N GLY A 191 -29.59 14.19 -22.82
CA GLY A 191 -28.88 14.39 -21.55
C GLY A 191 -29.18 13.35 -20.46
N ASN A 192 -30.02 12.36 -20.72
CA ASN A 192 -30.34 11.30 -19.78
C ASN A 192 -29.32 10.15 -19.87
N PHE A 193 -29.07 9.50 -18.73
CA PHE A 193 -28.22 8.32 -18.68
C PHE A 193 -28.99 7.04 -19.02
N ASP A 194 -28.44 6.21 -19.92
CA ASP A 194 -29.05 4.95 -20.31
C ASP A 194 -28.75 3.84 -19.29
N VAL A 195 -29.57 3.78 -18.25
CA VAL A 195 -29.43 2.81 -17.14
C VAL A 195 -29.52 1.37 -17.63
N GLU A 196 -30.41 1.08 -18.60
CA GLU A 196 -30.61 -0.31 -19.05
C GLU A 196 -29.43 -0.80 -19.90
N ALA A 197 -28.92 0.04 -20.80
CA ALA A 197 -27.69 -0.29 -21.53
C ALA A 197 -26.49 -0.45 -20.58
N PHE A 198 -26.35 0.42 -19.57
CA PHE A 198 -25.30 0.31 -18.55
C PHE A 198 -25.40 -1.01 -17.77
N LYS A 199 -26.57 -1.38 -17.27
CA LYS A 199 -26.79 -2.66 -16.57
C LYS A 199 -26.42 -3.86 -17.46
N LYS A 200 -26.80 -3.85 -18.72
CA LYS A 200 -26.50 -4.91 -19.67
C LYS A 200 -24.99 -5.06 -19.89
N VAL A 201 -24.30 -3.95 -20.13
CA VAL A 201 -22.84 -3.93 -20.33
C VAL A 201 -22.12 -4.36 -19.06
N THR A 202 -22.55 -3.90 -17.88
CA THR A 202 -21.97 -4.31 -16.59
C THR A 202 -22.05 -5.82 -16.40
N ARG A 203 -23.19 -6.46 -16.72
CA ARG A 203 -23.33 -7.92 -16.66
C ARG A 203 -22.35 -8.62 -17.59
N TYR A 204 -22.18 -8.15 -18.81
CA TYR A 204 -21.19 -8.72 -19.74
C TYR A 204 -19.77 -8.61 -19.22
N TYR A 205 -19.40 -7.46 -18.65
CA TYR A 205 -18.08 -7.27 -18.06
C TYR A 205 -17.83 -8.21 -16.90
N ILE A 206 -18.76 -8.33 -15.96
CA ILE A 206 -18.62 -9.22 -14.81
C ILE A 206 -18.48 -10.67 -15.29
N THR A 207 -19.31 -11.13 -16.24
CA THR A 207 -19.21 -12.48 -16.80
C THR A 207 -17.87 -12.72 -17.50
N ALA A 208 -17.39 -11.74 -18.27
CA ALA A 208 -16.10 -11.85 -18.94
C ALA A 208 -14.92 -11.89 -17.96
N MET A 209 -15.00 -11.09 -16.88
CA MET A 209 -13.98 -11.11 -15.82
C MET A 209 -13.95 -12.44 -15.08
N GLU A 210 -15.10 -13.04 -14.81
CA GLU A 210 -15.20 -14.37 -14.19
C GLU A 210 -14.53 -15.44 -15.07
N ILE A 211 -14.84 -15.46 -16.35
CA ILE A 211 -14.20 -16.37 -17.33
C ILE A 211 -12.68 -16.18 -17.37
N ILE A 212 -12.20 -14.94 -17.27
CA ILE A 212 -10.77 -14.63 -17.25
C ILE A 212 -10.12 -15.18 -15.97
N VAL A 213 -10.77 -15.04 -14.82
CA VAL A 213 -10.28 -15.59 -13.54
C VAL A 213 -10.19 -17.12 -13.62
N ASP A 214 -11.22 -17.79 -14.15
CA ASP A 214 -11.23 -19.24 -14.34
C ASP A 214 -10.11 -19.75 -15.25
N GLY A 215 -9.83 -19.03 -16.31
CA GLY A 215 -8.77 -19.36 -17.28
C GLY A 215 -7.37 -18.87 -16.93
N ALA A 216 -7.19 -18.14 -15.83
CA ALA A 216 -5.92 -17.53 -15.45
C ALA A 216 -4.95 -18.56 -14.84
N SER A 217 -3.65 -18.32 -15.07
CA SER A 217 -2.58 -19.04 -14.39
C SER A 217 -2.03 -18.21 -13.23
N TYR A 218 -1.91 -18.84 -12.08
CA TYR A 218 -1.40 -18.19 -10.87
C TYR A 218 -0.07 -18.81 -10.44
N PRO A 219 0.86 -18.02 -9.84
CA PRO A 219 2.18 -18.51 -9.44
C PRO A 219 2.13 -19.49 -8.26
N MET A 220 1.03 -19.50 -7.51
CA MET A 220 0.81 -20.38 -6.35
C MET A 220 -0.63 -20.89 -6.34
N GLU A 221 -0.80 -22.16 -5.99
CA GLU A 221 -2.11 -22.83 -5.87
C GLU A 221 -3.05 -22.08 -4.92
N LYS A 222 -2.54 -21.62 -3.79
CA LYS A 222 -3.30 -20.86 -2.81
C LYS A 222 -3.90 -19.57 -3.38
N ILE A 223 -3.22 -18.91 -4.33
CA ILE A 223 -3.76 -17.72 -5.00
C ILE A 223 -4.89 -18.14 -5.96
N ALA A 224 -4.71 -19.25 -6.68
CA ALA A 224 -5.77 -19.79 -7.54
C ALA A 224 -7.04 -20.09 -6.73
N GLU A 225 -6.92 -20.85 -5.64
CA GLU A 225 -8.05 -21.20 -4.77
C GLU A 225 -8.77 -19.96 -4.20
N ARG A 226 -8.02 -18.98 -3.74
CA ARG A 226 -8.58 -17.78 -3.09
C ARG A 226 -9.10 -16.71 -4.05
N SER A 227 -8.72 -16.75 -5.30
CA SER A 227 -9.20 -15.81 -6.30
C SER A 227 -10.63 -16.10 -6.78
N HIS A 228 -11.19 -17.25 -6.39
CA HIS A 228 -12.58 -17.63 -6.65
C HIS A 228 -13.53 -17.45 -5.44
N ILE A 229 -13.12 -16.76 -4.37
CA ILE A 229 -13.92 -16.52 -3.16
C ILE A 229 -14.92 -15.37 -3.34
#